data_259eb4a86faeac4dd81f0597c0d89a94
#
_entry.id   259eb4a86faeac4dd81f0597c0d89a94
#
_cell.length_a   1.000
_cell.length_b   1.000
_cell.length_c   1.000
_cell.angle_alpha   90.00
_cell.angle_beta   90.00
_cell.angle_gamma   90.00
#
_symmetry.space_group_name_H-M   'P 1'
#
loop_
_entity.id
_entity.type
_entity.pdbx_description
1 polymer ?
#
loop_
_entity_poly.entity_id
_entity_poly.type
_entity_poly.pdbx_seq_one_letter_code
_entity_poly.pdbx_strand_id
1 'polypeptide(L)'
;NGIVNTLRIWDAAPVECFQLESFDKGDYQKAVEQENLARNIVEVLYPNDNHYAGKELRLKQQYFFISASVQEAVAKYMRTHSDVRKLYEKVTFQLNDTHPAVAIPELMRLLVDEHFVPWKDAWEITQKTFGYCRGL
;
A
#
# COMPACT_ATOMS: atom_id res chain seq x y z
N ASN A 1 -30.04 1.64 -15.33
CA ASN A 1 -28.59 1.58 -15.51
C ASN A 1 -27.95 1.69 -14.14
N GLY A 2 -27.62 0.54 -13.51
CA GLY A 2 -26.94 0.51 -12.24
C GLY A 2 -25.43 0.78 -12.41
N ILE A 3 -24.88 1.72 -11.64
CA ILE A 3 -23.43 1.90 -11.51
C ILE A 3 -22.94 0.90 -10.46
N VAL A 4 -21.95 0.09 -10.82
CA VAL A 4 -21.31 -0.85 -9.90
C VAL A 4 -19.94 -0.30 -9.53
N ASN A 5 -19.78 0.01 -8.25
CA ASN A 5 -18.47 0.39 -7.69
C ASN A 5 -17.71 -0.85 -7.20
N THR A 6 -16.41 -0.82 -7.31
CA THR A 6 -15.55 -1.91 -6.84
C THR A 6 -14.92 -1.54 -5.51
N LEU A 7 -15.15 -2.38 -4.50
CA LEU A 7 -14.41 -2.36 -3.25
C LEU A 7 -13.27 -3.37 -3.34
N ARG A 8 -12.05 -2.95 -2.98
CA ARG A 8 -10.88 -3.82 -2.92
C ARG A 8 -10.67 -4.30 -1.48
N ILE A 9 -10.54 -5.59 -1.32
CA ILE A 9 -10.11 -6.23 -0.06
C ILE A 9 -8.77 -6.90 -0.36
N TRP A 10 -7.72 -6.42 0.31
CA TRP A 10 -6.37 -6.90 0.10
C TRP A 10 -6.03 -8.01 1.09
N ASP A 11 -5.37 -9.04 0.61
CA ASP A 11 -4.81 -10.12 1.41
C ASP A 11 -3.29 -10.14 1.26
N ALA A 12 -2.59 -10.59 2.30
CA ALA A 12 -1.14 -10.65 2.34
C ALA A 12 -0.66 -12.10 2.24
N ALA A 13 0.18 -12.38 1.26
CA ALA A 13 0.86 -13.65 1.10
C ALA A 13 2.37 -13.48 1.37
N PRO A 14 3.04 -14.49 1.95
CA PRO A 14 4.48 -14.45 2.13
C PRO A 14 5.19 -14.46 0.77
N VAL A 15 6.32 -13.75 0.69
CA VAL A 15 7.20 -13.77 -0.50
C VAL A 15 7.88 -15.12 -0.63
N GLU A 16 8.33 -15.68 0.50
CA GLU A 16 8.88 -17.02 0.60
C GLU A 16 7.86 -17.93 1.28
N CYS A 17 7.54 -19.02 0.62
CA CYS A 17 6.69 -20.06 1.19
C CYS A 17 7.43 -20.81 2.31
N PHE A 18 6.73 -21.73 2.94
CA PHE A 18 7.22 -22.60 4.00
C PHE A 18 8.69 -23.05 3.82
N GLN A 19 9.52 -22.76 4.82
CA GLN A 19 10.95 -23.09 4.79
C GLN A 19 11.20 -24.53 5.26
N LEU A 20 11.12 -25.47 4.32
CA LEU A 20 11.28 -26.90 4.58
C LEU A 20 12.64 -27.22 5.26
N GLU A 21 13.71 -26.55 4.83
CA GLU A 21 15.05 -26.76 5.40
C GLU A 21 15.13 -26.40 6.89
N SER A 22 14.45 -25.33 7.30
CA SER A 22 14.36 -24.94 8.71
C SER A 22 13.51 -25.92 9.50
N PHE A 23 12.40 -26.40 8.91
CA PHE A 23 11.54 -27.40 9.52
C PHE A 23 12.29 -28.73 9.77
N ASP A 24 13.03 -29.22 8.78
CA ASP A 24 13.80 -30.46 8.89
C ASP A 24 14.92 -30.38 9.92
N LYS A 25 15.41 -29.17 10.22
CA LYS A 25 16.38 -28.90 11.28
C LYS A 25 15.74 -28.75 12.67
N GLY A 26 14.40 -28.85 12.77
CA GLY A 26 13.65 -28.68 14.01
C GLY A 26 13.34 -27.23 14.41
N ASP A 27 13.67 -26.25 13.56
CA ASP A 27 13.33 -24.83 13.76
C ASP A 27 11.96 -24.53 13.16
N TYR A 28 10.92 -25.04 13.83
CA TYR A 28 9.54 -24.94 13.38
C TYR A 28 9.01 -23.50 13.37
N GLN A 29 9.49 -22.64 14.26
CA GLN A 29 9.09 -21.22 14.32
C GLN A 29 9.58 -20.48 13.09
N LYS A 30 10.85 -20.67 12.73
CA LYS A 30 11.43 -20.06 11.55
C LYS A 30 10.77 -20.55 10.26
N ALA A 31 10.40 -21.83 10.20
CA ALA A 31 9.75 -22.44 9.04
C ALA A 31 8.43 -21.74 8.63
N VAL A 32 7.70 -21.16 9.60
CA VAL A 32 6.41 -20.48 9.41
C VAL A 32 6.47 -18.97 9.66
N GLU A 33 7.65 -18.41 9.89
CA GLU A 33 7.81 -16.99 10.27
C GLU A 33 7.23 -16.04 9.22
N GLN A 34 7.53 -16.27 7.95
CA GLN A 34 7.06 -15.42 6.85
C GLN A 34 5.54 -15.48 6.68
N GLU A 35 4.94 -16.65 6.88
CA GLU A 35 3.48 -16.81 6.86
C GLU A 35 2.83 -16.04 8.01
N ASN A 36 3.39 -16.13 9.22
CA ASN A 36 2.89 -15.41 10.38
C ASN A 36 3.02 -13.89 10.21
N LEU A 37 4.14 -13.41 9.66
CA LEU A 37 4.33 -11.97 9.37
C LEU A 37 3.31 -11.47 8.37
N ALA A 38 3.07 -12.19 7.28
CA ALA A 38 2.07 -11.84 6.28
C ALA A 38 0.65 -11.82 6.90
N ARG A 39 0.30 -12.85 7.66
CA ARG A 39 -1.00 -12.94 8.34
C ARG A 39 -1.22 -11.78 9.32
N ASN A 40 -0.23 -11.41 10.10
CA ASN A 40 -0.33 -10.31 11.07
C ASN A 40 -0.67 -8.97 10.41
N ILE A 41 -0.30 -8.75 9.15
CA ILE A 41 -0.61 -7.52 8.43
C ILE A 41 -2.12 -7.36 8.20
N VAL A 42 -2.86 -8.45 7.97
CA VAL A 42 -4.26 -8.40 7.53
C VAL A 42 -5.26 -8.92 8.57
N GLU A 43 -4.81 -9.62 9.60
CA GLU A 43 -5.70 -10.35 10.51
C GLU A 43 -6.44 -9.44 11.49
N VAL A 44 -5.75 -8.48 12.08
CA VAL A 44 -6.35 -7.55 13.05
C VAL A 44 -5.98 -6.11 12.70
N LEU A 45 -6.96 -5.31 12.32
CA LEU A 45 -6.78 -3.90 12.04
C LEU A 45 -6.66 -3.10 13.34
N TYR A 46 -5.78 -2.09 13.35
CA TYR A 46 -5.49 -1.24 14.50
C TYR A 46 -5.04 -2.01 15.74
N PRO A 47 -3.91 -2.73 15.67
CA PRO A 47 -3.33 -3.35 16.85
C PRO A 47 -2.98 -2.31 17.90
N ASN A 48 -2.89 -2.74 19.17
CA ASN A 48 -2.45 -1.88 20.25
C ASN A 48 -1.03 -1.36 19.97
N ASP A 49 -0.83 -0.05 20.06
CA ASP A 49 0.42 0.65 19.75
C ASP A 49 1.12 1.26 20.99
N ASN A 50 0.78 0.78 22.18
CA ASN A 50 1.47 1.18 23.42
C ASN A 50 2.92 0.66 23.50
N HIS A 51 3.31 -0.25 22.61
CA HIS A 51 4.64 -0.83 22.51
C HIS A 51 5.18 -0.71 21.08
N TYR A 52 6.50 -0.82 20.92
CA TYR A 52 7.18 -0.63 19.64
C TYR A 52 6.67 -1.58 18.54
N ALA A 53 6.54 -2.87 18.85
CA ALA A 53 6.06 -3.87 17.89
C ALA A 53 4.67 -3.54 17.33
N GLY A 54 3.77 -3.00 18.15
CA GLY A 54 2.44 -2.57 17.73
C GLY A 54 2.49 -1.35 16.81
N LYS A 55 3.37 -0.38 17.10
CA LYS A 55 3.59 0.79 16.24
C LYS A 55 4.14 0.37 14.87
N GLU A 56 5.11 -0.53 14.86
CA GLU A 56 5.69 -1.07 13.63
C GLU A 56 4.65 -1.83 12.82
N LEU A 57 3.86 -2.69 13.44
CA LEU A 57 2.79 -3.43 12.76
C LEU A 57 1.74 -2.50 12.17
N ARG A 58 1.30 -1.46 12.88
CA ARG A 58 0.37 -0.45 12.35
C ARG A 58 0.93 0.26 11.13
N LEU A 59 2.21 0.62 11.16
CA LEU A 59 2.84 1.26 10.00
C LEU A 59 2.91 0.30 8.80
N LYS A 60 3.25 -0.97 9.03
CA LYS A 60 3.24 -2.00 7.99
C LYS A 60 1.86 -2.20 7.38
N GLN A 61 0.81 -2.23 8.20
CA GLN A 61 -0.58 -2.32 7.73
C GLN A 61 -0.96 -1.10 6.87
N GLN A 62 -0.69 0.10 7.34
CA GLN A 62 -0.99 1.34 6.61
C GLN A 62 -0.28 1.34 5.25
N TYR A 63 1.01 1.04 5.24
CA TYR A 63 1.78 0.99 4.01
C TYR A 63 1.28 -0.10 3.05
N PHE A 64 1.02 -1.29 3.54
CA PHE A 64 0.55 -2.42 2.74
C PHE A 64 -0.76 -2.09 2.00
N PHE A 65 -1.78 -1.64 2.72
CA PHE A 65 -3.08 -1.33 2.12
C PHE A 65 -3.02 -0.13 1.19
N ILE A 66 -2.27 0.89 1.56
CA ILE A 66 -2.13 2.10 0.76
C ILE A 66 -1.31 1.82 -0.50
N SER A 67 -0.19 1.14 -0.39
CA SER A 67 0.65 0.80 -1.54
C SER A 67 -0.11 -0.05 -2.55
N ALA A 68 -0.83 -1.08 -2.11
CA ALA A 68 -1.66 -1.90 -2.98
C ALA A 68 -2.75 -1.07 -3.70
N SER A 69 -3.39 -0.15 -2.99
CA SER A 69 -4.46 0.68 -3.55
C SER A 69 -3.95 1.73 -4.55
N VAL A 70 -2.84 2.38 -4.24
CA VAL A 70 -2.24 3.39 -5.13
C VAL A 70 -1.67 2.71 -6.38
N GLN A 71 -0.98 1.59 -6.23
CA GLN A 71 -0.45 0.81 -7.36
C GLN A 71 -1.58 0.33 -8.28
N GLU A 72 -2.67 -0.19 -7.72
CA GLU A 72 -3.83 -0.62 -8.52
C GLU A 72 -4.45 0.54 -9.30
N ALA A 73 -4.59 1.70 -8.68
CA ALA A 73 -5.15 2.87 -9.34
C ALA A 73 -4.26 3.37 -10.49
N VAL A 74 -2.94 3.43 -10.27
CA VAL A 74 -1.97 3.80 -11.32
C VAL A 74 -1.98 2.76 -12.44
N ALA A 75 -1.93 1.48 -12.12
CA ALA A 75 -1.97 0.40 -13.11
C ALA A 75 -3.27 0.41 -13.93
N LYS A 76 -4.41 0.66 -13.28
CA LYS A 76 -5.70 0.79 -13.95
C LYS A 76 -5.72 1.97 -14.92
N TYR A 77 -5.19 3.12 -14.51
CA TYR A 77 -5.03 4.30 -15.37
C TYR A 77 -4.15 3.97 -16.59
N MET A 78 -2.99 3.35 -16.36
CA MET A 78 -2.02 3.04 -17.42
C MET A 78 -2.50 1.98 -18.43
N ARG A 79 -3.56 1.22 -18.13
CA ARG A 79 -4.18 0.30 -19.11
C ARG A 79 -4.80 1.03 -20.31
N THR A 80 -5.22 2.27 -20.13
CA THR A 80 -5.96 3.05 -21.12
C THR A 80 -5.28 4.36 -21.49
N HIS A 81 -4.22 4.73 -20.78
CA HIS A 81 -3.46 5.96 -20.97
C HIS A 81 -1.97 5.66 -21.00
N SER A 82 -1.23 6.33 -21.87
CA SER A 82 0.21 6.10 -22.04
C SER A 82 1.10 7.08 -21.27
N ASP A 83 0.52 8.17 -20.73
CA ASP A 83 1.28 9.22 -20.05
C ASP A 83 0.84 9.36 -18.60
N VAL A 84 1.67 8.85 -17.67
CA VAL A 84 1.41 8.93 -16.23
C VAL A 84 1.40 10.36 -15.70
N ARG A 85 2.00 11.33 -16.41
CA ARG A 85 2.01 12.74 -16.01
C ARG A 85 0.63 13.38 -15.99
N LYS A 86 -0.34 12.77 -16.66
CA LYS A 86 -1.75 13.20 -16.67
C LYS A 86 -2.64 12.42 -15.71
N LEU A 87 -2.06 11.65 -14.80
CA LEU A 87 -2.79 10.84 -13.83
C LEU A 87 -3.87 11.65 -13.10
N TYR A 88 -3.54 12.84 -12.63
CA TYR A 88 -4.43 13.72 -11.86
C TYR A 88 -5.69 14.16 -12.64
N GLU A 89 -5.71 14.05 -13.96
CA GLU A 89 -6.92 14.37 -14.77
C GLU A 89 -8.03 13.31 -14.62
N LYS A 90 -7.68 12.11 -14.18
CA LYS A 90 -8.57 10.94 -14.13
C LYS A 90 -8.63 10.25 -12.77
N VAL A 91 -7.64 10.48 -11.93
CA VAL A 91 -7.51 9.84 -10.62
C VAL A 91 -7.40 10.90 -9.54
N THR A 92 -8.25 10.81 -8.54
CA THR A 92 -8.18 11.65 -7.34
C THR A 92 -8.35 10.77 -6.12
N PHE A 93 -7.48 10.93 -5.13
CA PHE A 93 -7.60 10.30 -3.83
C PHE A 93 -8.02 11.33 -2.79
N GLN A 94 -9.11 11.06 -2.09
CA GLN A 94 -9.49 11.82 -0.91
C GLN A 94 -8.99 11.06 0.32
N LEU A 95 -7.98 11.62 0.98
CA LEU A 95 -7.41 11.06 2.20
C LEU A 95 -8.22 11.53 3.40
N ASN A 96 -8.68 10.59 4.20
CA ASN A 96 -9.39 10.87 5.44
C ASN A 96 -8.51 10.54 6.64
N ASP A 97 -8.21 11.55 7.46
CA ASP A 97 -7.33 11.44 8.62
C ASP A 97 -5.86 11.10 8.27
N THR A 98 -5.07 10.73 9.26
CA THR A 98 -3.63 10.47 9.14
C THR A 98 -3.30 9.04 8.67
N HIS A 99 -4.23 8.10 8.81
CA HIS A 99 -4.01 6.69 8.50
C HIS A 99 -3.52 6.44 7.07
N PRO A 100 -4.09 7.08 6.03
CA PRO A 100 -3.65 6.91 4.65
C PRO A 100 -2.57 7.91 4.21
N ALA A 101 -1.99 8.71 5.09
CA ALA A 101 -1.06 9.79 4.73
C ALA A 101 0.19 9.30 3.97
N VAL A 102 0.60 8.05 4.18
CA VAL A 102 1.71 7.41 3.46
C VAL A 102 1.43 7.24 1.95
N ALA A 103 0.20 7.47 1.49
CA ALA A 103 -0.14 7.46 0.07
C ALA A 103 0.60 8.54 -0.73
N ILE A 104 0.89 9.69 -0.10
CA ILE A 104 1.61 10.80 -0.74
C ILE A 104 3.04 10.37 -1.11
N PRO A 105 3.89 9.92 -0.18
CA PRO A 105 5.23 9.44 -0.52
C PRO A 105 5.20 8.17 -1.38
N GLU A 106 4.19 7.31 -1.26
CA GLU A 106 4.08 6.14 -2.12
C GLU A 106 3.80 6.49 -3.58
N LEU A 107 2.91 7.45 -3.86
CA LEU A 107 2.72 7.93 -5.22
C LEU A 107 4.00 8.58 -5.76
N MET A 108 4.70 9.36 -4.94
CA MET A 108 6.02 9.92 -5.32
C MET A 108 7.01 8.81 -5.70
N ARG A 109 7.09 7.75 -4.89
CA ARG A 109 7.96 6.61 -5.18
C ARG A 109 7.62 5.97 -6.53
N LEU A 110 6.35 5.68 -6.77
CA LEU A 110 5.91 5.09 -8.04
C LEU A 110 6.26 6.00 -9.24
N LEU A 111 5.97 7.28 -9.14
CA LEU A 111 6.25 8.23 -10.23
C LEU A 111 7.75 8.37 -10.50
N VAL A 112 8.57 8.48 -9.45
CA VAL A 112 10.01 8.72 -9.60
C VAL A 112 10.76 7.44 -9.93
N ASP A 113 10.54 6.36 -9.16
CA ASP A 113 11.36 5.16 -9.22
C ASP A 113 10.90 4.17 -10.29
N GLU A 114 9.58 4.11 -10.55
CA GLU A 114 9.03 3.13 -11.51
C GLU A 114 8.67 3.77 -12.86
N HIS A 115 8.21 5.01 -12.86
CA HIS A 115 7.83 5.73 -14.07
C HIS A 115 8.87 6.77 -14.53
N PHE A 116 9.97 6.91 -13.82
CA PHE A 116 11.09 7.80 -14.15
C PHE A 116 10.69 9.26 -14.36
N VAL A 117 9.67 9.72 -13.65
CA VAL A 117 9.25 11.12 -13.68
C VAL A 117 10.21 11.95 -12.83
N PRO A 118 10.72 13.08 -13.31
CA PRO A 118 11.54 13.97 -12.50
C PRO A 118 10.83 14.40 -11.20
N TRP A 119 11.57 14.50 -10.10
CA TRP A 119 11.01 14.79 -8.76
C TRP A 119 10.06 15.98 -8.75
N LYS A 120 10.41 17.07 -9.38
CA LYS A 120 9.58 18.28 -9.43
C LYS A 120 8.23 18.04 -10.08
N ASP A 121 8.23 17.33 -11.20
CA ASP A 121 7.01 17.01 -11.95
C ASP A 121 6.17 15.98 -11.17
N ALA A 122 6.81 14.97 -10.59
CA ALA A 122 6.15 13.99 -9.72
C ALA A 122 5.46 14.65 -8.53
N TRP A 123 6.10 15.65 -7.92
CA TRP A 123 5.51 16.42 -6.83
C TRP A 123 4.27 17.21 -7.27
N GLU A 124 4.34 17.87 -8.43
CA GLU A 124 3.19 18.59 -8.99
C GLU A 124 2.01 17.66 -9.30
N ILE A 125 2.27 16.49 -9.88
CA ILE A 125 1.25 15.45 -10.14
C ILE A 125 0.65 15.00 -8.81
N THR A 126 1.47 14.71 -7.83
CA THR A 126 1.04 14.24 -6.51
C THR A 126 0.14 15.27 -5.84
N GLN A 127 0.52 16.54 -5.82
CA GLN A 127 -0.29 17.62 -5.25
C GLN A 127 -1.68 17.74 -5.91
N LYS A 128 -1.76 17.50 -7.21
CA LYS A 128 -3.03 17.55 -7.96
C LYS A 128 -3.87 16.28 -7.81
N THR A 129 -3.25 15.17 -7.38
CA THR A 129 -3.92 13.86 -7.27
C THR A 129 -4.57 13.67 -5.90
N PHE A 130 -4.07 14.33 -4.84
CA PHE A 130 -4.56 14.14 -3.48
C PHE A 130 -5.36 15.32 -2.95
N GLY A 131 -6.54 15.00 -2.38
CA GLY A 131 -7.24 15.85 -1.43
C GLY A 131 -7.06 15.30 -0.02
N TYR A 132 -6.84 16.18 0.97
CA TYR A 132 -6.66 15.80 2.36
C TYR A 132 -7.68 16.50 3.26
N CYS A 133 -8.36 15.75 4.10
CA CYS A 133 -9.13 16.31 5.21
C CYS A 133 -8.77 15.60 6.52
N ARG A 134 -8.54 16.39 7.56
CA ARG A 134 -8.41 15.88 8.91
C ARG A 134 -9.83 15.67 9.46
N GLY A 135 -10.15 14.46 9.89
CA GLY A 135 -11.38 14.22 10.65
C GLY A 135 -11.42 15.10 11.90
N LEU A 136 -12.58 15.65 12.18
CA LEU A 136 -12.85 16.39 13.43
C LEU A 136 -12.98 15.41 14.59
#